data_52d80a2e857f39a23eb80e2c9d562582
#
_entry.id   52d80a2e857f39a23eb80e2c9d562582
#
_cell.length_a   1.000
_cell.length_b   1.000
_cell.length_c   1.000
_cell.angle_alpha   90.00
_cell.angle_beta   90.00
_cell.angle_gamma   90.00
#
_symmetry.space_group_name_H-M   'P 1'
#
loop_
_entity.id
_entity.type
_entity.pdbx_description
1 polymer ?
#
loop_
_entity_poly.entity_id
_entity_poly.type
_entity_poly.pdbx_seq_one_letter_code
_entity_poly.pdbx_strand_id
1 'polypeptide(L)'
;MEEPSGEARAFEGAGRALVPGTYDDERRLYRLMLWGYFSLFPLSAMFIVTAALAHSSAVVVCSVLSAISITVQSFSIYALRQVLRQDTFRFPYGAGKLEDFSAFLCGVLFVPSGLYMAYEASQRLVLPHDVGYLVGLVPVTLSAVRMASLYFAVRRLARETRAPSPLLRAYLLDYRISLLNDLGIIVTFFTGWALNQGGKPMLGDRVDPLVAVAIALYMVWAGVWLVRRSFRALVDLPLPEAEQLRVMRVLAAHYADFDSIGTLYSRTSGKRHIVEIELMFPGDSTLNDLEGLGAAMEQELEREVPGLTFRIVPLAG
;
A
#
# COMPACT_ATOMS: atom_id res chain seq x y z
N MET A 1 0.19 -28.08 -39.46
CA MET A 1 0.52 -27.11 -38.37
C MET A 1 -0.21 -25.85 -38.75
N GLU A 2 -1.49 -25.76 -38.34
CA GLU A 2 -2.39 -24.65 -38.69
C GLU A 2 -2.03 -23.43 -37.83
N GLU A 3 -1.84 -22.27 -38.47
CA GLU A 3 -1.73 -20.99 -37.77
C GLU A 3 -3.05 -20.70 -37.06
N PRO A 4 -3.00 -20.23 -35.80
CA PRO A 4 -4.21 -19.89 -35.06
C PRO A 4 -4.90 -18.71 -35.75
N SER A 5 -6.22 -18.88 -35.98
CA SER A 5 -7.10 -17.92 -36.65
C SER A 5 -7.04 -16.53 -35.99
N GLY A 6 -7.27 -15.51 -36.81
CA GLY A 6 -7.20 -14.09 -36.36
C GLY A 6 -8.09 -13.76 -35.14
N GLU A 7 -9.16 -14.53 -34.91
CA GLU A 7 -10.04 -14.41 -33.74
C GLU A 7 -9.34 -14.80 -32.40
N ALA A 8 -8.46 -15.81 -32.42
CA ALA A 8 -7.70 -16.18 -31.23
C ALA A 8 -6.70 -15.07 -30.81
N ARG A 9 -6.18 -14.31 -31.78
CA ARG A 9 -5.29 -13.15 -31.51
C ARG A 9 -6.07 -11.94 -30.96
N ALA A 10 -7.33 -11.74 -31.38
CA ALA A 10 -8.18 -10.67 -30.86
C ALA A 10 -8.61 -10.91 -29.40
N PHE A 11 -8.90 -12.17 -29.02
CA PHE A 11 -9.21 -12.54 -27.64
C PHE A 11 -7.98 -12.48 -26.71
N GLU A 12 -6.77 -12.77 -27.20
CA GLU A 12 -5.53 -12.57 -26.45
C GLU A 12 -5.17 -11.08 -26.25
N GLY A 13 -5.57 -10.20 -27.15
CA GLY A 13 -5.33 -8.74 -27.07
C GLY A 13 -6.15 -8.06 -25.99
N ALA A 14 -7.40 -8.45 -25.77
CA ALA A 14 -8.30 -7.84 -24.80
C ALA A 14 -7.91 -8.09 -23.32
N GLY A 15 -7.08 -9.12 -23.03
CA GLY A 15 -6.58 -9.42 -21.68
C GLY A 15 -5.21 -8.81 -21.35
N ARG A 16 -4.51 -8.21 -22.33
CA ARG A 16 -3.07 -7.89 -22.25
C ARG A 16 -2.69 -6.43 -22.08
N ALA A 17 -3.61 -5.52 -21.86
CA ALA A 17 -3.26 -4.10 -21.65
C ALA A 17 -2.76 -3.82 -20.22
N LEU A 18 -1.71 -4.52 -19.77
CA LEU A 18 -0.85 -4.00 -18.73
C LEU A 18 0.13 -3.02 -19.39
N VAL A 19 0.15 -1.80 -18.89
CA VAL A 19 1.13 -0.78 -19.29
C VAL A 19 2.53 -1.39 -19.28
N PRO A 20 3.32 -1.31 -20.37
CA PRO A 20 4.69 -1.82 -20.40
C PRO A 20 5.50 -1.22 -19.24
N GLY A 21 6.14 -2.04 -18.43
CA GLY A 21 6.90 -1.65 -17.23
C GLY A 21 6.24 -2.03 -15.90
N THR A 22 4.94 -2.21 -15.83
CA THR A 22 4.21 -2.53 -14.58
C THR A 22 4.60 -3.90 -14.01
N TYR A 23 4.82 -4.88 -14.87
CA TYR A 23 5.16 -6.26 -14.47
C TYR A 23 6.55 -6.39 -13.85
N ASP A 24 7.52 -5.67 -14.38
CA ASP A 24 8.89 -5.68 -13.86
C ASP A 24 8.98 -4.96 -12.50
N ASP A 25 8.21 -3.89 -12.32
CA ASP A 25 8.10 -3.18 -11.05
C ASP A 25 7.46 -4.05 -9.97
N GLU A 26 6.41 -4.80 -10.31
CA GLU A 26 5.75 -5.74 -9.39
C GLU A 26 6.67 -6.91 -9.02
N ARG A 27 7.45 -7.43 -9.96
CA ARG A 27 8.47 -8.45 -9.68
C ARG A 27 9.59 -7.93 -8.78
N ARG A 28 10.01 -6.67 -8.96
CA ARG A 28 11.00 -6.02 -8.09
C ARG A 28 10.44 -5.86 -6.68
N LEU A 29 9.19 -5.39 -6.57
CA LEU A 29 8.50 -5.28 -5.29
C LEU A 29 8.38 -6.64 -4.60
N TYR A 30 7.96 -7.68 -5.32
CA TYR A 30 7.85 -9.03 -4.79
C TYR A 30 9.18 -9.56 -4.21
N ARG A 31 10.30 -9.33 -4.90
CA ARG A 31 11.63 -9.71 -4.39
C ARG A 31 12.03 -8.93 -3.13
N LEU A 32 11.75 -7.63 -3.09
CA LEU A 32 11.99 -6.81 -1.89
C LEU A 32 11.14 -7.27 -0.71
N MET A 33 9.87 -7.60 -0.96
CA MET A 33 8.98 -8.14 0.07
C MET A 33 9.46 -9.48 0.61
N LEU A 34 9.90 -10.40 -0.27
CA LEU A 34 10.48 -11.68 0.17
C LEU A 34 11.73 -11.48 1.00
N TRP A 35 12.63 -10.60 0.58
CA TRP A 35 13.83 -10.30 1.36
C TRP A 35 13.48 -9.70 2.73
N GLY A 36 12.54 -8.76 2.77
CA GLY A 36 12.02 -8.19 4.01
C GLY A 36 11.39 -9.25 4.92
N TYR A 37 10.61 -10.16 4.35
CA TYR A 37 9.94 -11.23 5.08
C TYR A 37 10.93 -12.22 5.70
N PHE A 38 11.86 -12.75 4.91
CA PHE A 38 12.84 -13.70 5.43
C PHE A 38 13.81 -13.10 6.42
N SER A 39 14.19 -11.83 6.25
CA SER A 39 15.04 -11.11 7.21
C SER A 39 14.34 -10.79 8.54
N LEU A 40 13.02 -10.88 8.58
CA LEU A 40 12.23 -10.64 9.80
C LEU A 40 12.34 -11.79 10.81
N PHE A 41 12.49 -13.04 10.35
CA PHE A 41 12.53 -14.21 11.25
C PHE A 41 13.72 -14.19 12.23
N PRO A 42 14.98 -14.03 11.78
CA PRO A 42 16.10 -13.98 12.72
C PRO A 42 16.01 -12.78 13.66
N LEU A 43 15.47 -11.65 13.17
CA LEU A 43 15.27 -10.46 13.99
C LEU A 43 14.19 -10.70 15.06
N SER A 44 13.07 -11.33 14.70
CA SER A 44 12.00 -11.68 15.65
C SER A 44 12.48 -12.66 16.71
N ALA A 45 13.28 -13.66 16.33
CA ALA A 45 13.92 -14.57 17.27
C ALA A 45 14.84 -13.82 18.25
N MET A 46 15.62 -12.86 17.74
CA MET A 46 16.47 -12.03 18.59
C MET A 46 15.67 -11.16 19.56
N PHE A 47 14.55 -10.56 19.11
CA PHE A 47 13.65 -9.81 20.01
C PHE A 47 13.07 -10.70 21.12
N ILE A 48 12.64 -11.92 20.81
CA ILE A 48 12.09 -12.87 21.78
C ILE A 48 13.15 -13.24 22.83
N VAL A 49 14.37 -13.58 22.39
CA VAL A 49 15.49 -13.90 23.29
C VAL A 49 15.83 -12.70 24.17
N THR A 50 15.92 -11.52 23.59
CA THR A 50 16.22 -10.28 24.33
C THR A 50 15.09 -9.93 25.32
N ALA A 51 13.82 -10.16 24.97
CA ALA A 51 12.69 -9.96 25.88
C ALA A 51 12.78 -10.88 27.11
N ALA A 52 13.15 -12.14 26.89
CA ALA A 52 13.33 -13.11 27.98
C ALA A 52 14.51 -12.77 28.89
N LEU A 53 15.59 -12.23 28.34
CA LEU A 53 16.79 -11.89 29.11
C LEU A 53 16.72 -10.54 29.82
N ALA A 54 16.08 -9.54 29.18
CA ALA A 54 16.04 -8.16 29.68
C ALA A 54 14.82 -7.85 30.55
N HIS A 55 13.86 -8.77 30.66
CA HIS A 55 12.56 -8.58 31.34
C HIS A 55 11.87 -7.24 30.96
N SER A 56 12.12 -6.77 29.72
CA SER A 56 11.63 -5.47 29.24
C SER A 56 10.29 -5.59 28.54
N SER A 57 9.29 -4.88 29.03
CA SER A 57 7.97 -4.82 28.39
C SER A 57 8.05 -4.23 26.96
N ALA A 58 8.96 -3.28 26.70
CA ALA A 58 9.17 -2.74 25.35
C ALA A 58 9.60 -3.80 24.33
N VAL A 59 10.51 -4.69 24.73
CA VAL A 59 10.99 -5.76 23.86
C VAL A 59 9.89 -6.83 23.64
N VAL A 60 9.04 -7.09 24.64
CA VAL A 60 7.84 -7.94 24.48
C VAL A 60 6.89 -7.33 23.45
N VAL A 61 6.65 -6.02 23.50
CA VAL A 61 5.83 -5.31 22.51
C VAL A 61 6.43 -5.45 21.10
N CYS A 62 7.75 -5.24 20.95
CA CYS A 62 8.43 -5.45 19.67
C CYS A 62 8.27 -6.89 19.14
N SER A 63 8.28 -7.89 20.02
CA SER A 63 8.06 -9.29 19.64
C SER A 63 6.63 -9.52 19.12
N VAL A 64 5.61 -8.96 19.79
CA VAL A 64 4.21 -9.04 19.36
C VAL A 64 4.01 -8.32 18.03
N LEU A 65 4.56 -7.10 17.87
CA LEU A 65 4.49 -6.35 16.61
C LEU A 65 5.18 -7.10 15.47
N SER A 66 6.28 -7.80 15.74
CA SER A 66 6.95 -8.64 14.74
C SER A 66 6.08 -9.81 14.29
N ALA A 67 5.33 -10.45 15.20
CA ALA A 67 4.39 -11.52 14.86
C ALA A 67 3.24 -11.00 13.98
N ILE A 68 2.69 -9.82 14.30
CA ILE A 68 1.68 -9.15 13.48
C ILE A 68 2.25 -8.83 12.08
N SER A 69 3.46 -8.30 12.02
CA SER A 69 4.14 -7.98 10.75
C SER A 69 4.36 -9.23 9.89
N ILE A 70 4.76 -10.35 10.47
CA ILE A 70 4.89 -11.63 9.74
C ILE A 70 3.55 -12.03 9.12
N THR A 71 2.45 -11.92 9.86
CA THR A 71 1.12 -12.29 9.37
C THR A 71 0.67 -11.40 8.21
N VAL A 72 0.79 -10.07 8.35
CA VAL A 72 0.43 -9.12 7.30
C VAL A 72 1.29 -9.30 6.05
N GLN A 73 2.61 -9.44 6.22
CA GLN A 73 3.51 -9.65 5.09
C GLN A 73 3.26 -10.96 4.36
N SER A 74 2.93 -12.05 5.07
CA SER A 74 2.54 -13.32 4.45
C SER A 74 1.36 -13.15 3.52
N PHE A 75 0.29 -12.47 3.98
CA PHE A 75 -0.89 -12.21 3.16
C PHE A 75 -0.58 -11.28 1.98
N SER A 76 0.19 -10.24 2.20
CA SER A 76 0.58 -9.29 1.16
C SER A 76 1.42 -9.94 0.05
N ILE A 77 2.36 -10.84 0.42
CA ILE A 77 3.15 -11.65 -0.53
C ILE A 77 2.23 -12.57 -1.33
N TYR A 78 1.25 -13.21 -0.67
CA TYR A 78 0.26 -14.02 -1.35
C TYR A 78 -0.55 -13.20 -2.36
N ALA A 79 -1.05 -12.02 -1.96
CA ALA A 79 -1.82 -11.14 -2.82
C ALA A 79 -1.02 -10.71 -4.07
N LEU A 80 0.21 -10.24 -3.89
CA LEU A 80 1.07 -9.84 -4.99
C LEU A 80 1.43 -11.01 -5.90
N ARG A 81 1.61 -12.22 -5.34
CA ARG A 81 1.83 -13.43 -6.14
C ARG A 81 0.63 -13.75 -7.04
N GLN A 82 -0.60 -13.55 -6.56
CA GLN A 82 -1.79 -13.75 -7.39
C GLN A 82 -1.89 -12.71 -8.50
N VAL A 83 -1.57 -11.44 -8.21
CA VAL A 83 -1.50 -10.39 -9.23
C VAL A 83 -0.47 -10.72 -10.30
N LEU A 84 0.71 -11.19 -9.92
CA LEU A 84 1.78 -11.58 -10.85
C LEU A 84 1.44 -12.81 -11.70
N ARG A 85 0.62 -13.73 -11.20
CA ARG A 85 0.20 -14.93 -11.95
C ARG A 85 -0.76 -14.63 -13.07
N GLN A 86 -1.50 -13.51 -13.00
CA GLN A 86 -2.51 -13.10 -14.00
C GLN A 86 -3.49 -14.23 -14.38
N ASP A 87 -3.91 -15.01 -13.39
CA ASP A 87 -4.84 -16.11 -13.59
C ASP A 87 -6.25 -15.54 -13.87
N THR A 88 -6.53 -15.32 -15.16
CA THR A 88 -7.82 -14.79 -15.64
C THR A 88 -8.98 -15.73 -15.40
N PHE A 89 -8.71 -17.03 -15.25
CA PHE A 89 -9.76 -18.01 -14.97
C PHE A 89 -10.26 -17.88 -13.52
N ARG A 90 -9.33 -17.71 -12.57
CA ARG A 90 -9.67 -17.57 -11.14
C ARG A 90 -10.07 -16.14 -10.77
N PHE A 91 -9.49 -15.15 -11.43
CA PHE A 91 -9.75 -13.73 -11.22
C PHE A 91 -10.08 -13.04 -12.55
N PRO A 92 -11.31 -13.20 -13.09
CA PRO A 92 -11.69 -12.65 -14.40
C PRO A 92 -11.49 -11.13 -14.51
N TYR A 93 -11.72 -10.41 -13.40
CA TYR A 93 -11.54 -8.95 -13.32
C TYR A 93 -10.15 -8.54 -12.79
N GLY A 94 -9.22 -9.49 -12.63
CA GLY A 94 -7.90 -9.30 -12.06
C GLY A 94 -7.88 -9.38 -10.52
N ALA A 95 -6.68 -9.58 -9.97
CA ALA A 95 -6.46 -9.74 -8.53
C ALA A 95 -6.21 -8.40 -7.79
N GLY A 96 -6.49 -7.24 -8.42
CA GLY A 96 -6.20 -5.91 -7.86
C GLY A 96 -6.86 -5.65 -6.50
N LYS A 97 -8.06 -6.17 -6.26
CA LYS A 97 -8.74 -6.05 -4.96
C LYS A 97 -8.02 -6.77 -3.82
N LEU A 98 -7.21 -7.79 -4.10
CA LEU A 98 -6.37 -8.42 -3.07
C LEU A 98 -5.26 -7.47 -2.58
N GLU A 99 -4.74 -6.58 -3.45
CA GLU A 99 -3.80 -5.54 -3.03
C GLU A 99 -4.48 -4.52 -2.12
N ASP A 100 -5.69 -4.07 -2.50
CA ASP A 100 -6.48 -3.14 -1.69
C ASP A 100 -6.84 -3.75 -0.33
N PHE A 101 -7.20 -5.05 -0.31
CA PHE A 101 -7.46 -5.78 0.94
C PHE A 101 -6.21 -5.92 1.81
N SER A 102 -5.04 -6.18 1.22
CA SER A 102 -3.76 -6.21 1.97
C SER A 102 -3.45 -4.86 2.62
N ALA A 103 -3.64 -3.78 1.86
CA ALA A 103 -3.45 -2.43 2.38
C ALA A 103 -4.47 -2.07 3.47
N PHE A 104 -5.73 -2.50 3.32
CA PHE A 104 -6.77 -2.36 4.33
C PHE A 104 -6.39 -3.10 5.63
N LEU A 105 -5.98 -4.36 5.53
CA LEU A 105 -5.56 -5.18 6.67
C LEU A 105 -4.38 -4.53 7.42
N CYS A 106 -3.39 -4.02 6.68
CA CYS A 106 -2.26 -3.29 7.26
C CYS A 106 -2.75 -2.09 8.08
N GLY A 107 -3.64 -1.27 7.52
CA GLY A 107 -4.22 -0.11 8.22
C GLY A 107 -5.05 -0.49 9.45
N VAL A 108 -5.86 -1.56 9.36
CA VAL A 108 -6.65 -2.08 10.49
C VAL A 108 -5.76 -2.53 11.65
N LEU A 109 -4.59 -3.08 11.38
CA LEU A 109 -3.65 -3.50 12.42
C LEU A 109 -2.82 -2.33 12.96
N PHE A 110 -2.57 -1.29 12.17
CA PHE A 110 -1.85 -0.09 12.63
C PHE A 110 -2.61 0.67 13.71
N VAL A 111 -3.94 0.80 13.59
CA VAL A 111 -4.75 1.56 14.55
C VAL A 111 -4.68 0.98 15.95
N PRO A 112 -5.04 -0.31 16.21
CA PRO A 112 -4.96 -0.87 17.55
C PRO A 112 -3.52 -0.95 18.07
N SER A 113 -2.54 -1.22 17.20
CA SER A 113 -1.13 -1.23 17.59
C SER A 113 -0.66 0.16 18.03
N GLY A 114 -1.02 1.20 17.30
CA GLY A 114 -0.71 2.59 17.68
C GLY A 114 -1.40 3.00 18.97
N LEU A 115 -2.67 2.65 19.17
CA LEU A 115 -3.39 2.93 20.42
C LEU A 115 -2.76 2.19 21.60
N TYR A 116 -2.37 0.94 21.42
CA TYR A 116 -1.67 0.16 22.44
C TYR A 116 -0.31 0.78 22.81
N MET A 117 0.49 1.20 21.80
CA MET A 117 1.76 1.90 22.03
C MET A 117 1.55 3.24 22.76
N ALA A 118 0.53 4.00 22.40
CA ALA A 118 0.21 5.27 23.07
C ALA A 118 -0.17 5.03 24.53
N TYR A 119 -0.98 4.00 24.80
CA TYR A 119 -1.34 3.59 26.16
C TYR A 119 -0.12 3.19 26.97
N GLU A 120 0.71 2.27 26.45
CA GLU A 120 1.95 1.80 27.11
C GLU A 120 2.91 2.95 27.40
N ALA A 121 3.11 3.84 26.43
CA ALA A 121 3.96 5.02 26.60
C ALA A 121 3.40 6.00 27.64
N SER A 122 2.08 6.16 27.72
CA SER A 122 1.44 7.01 28.73
C SER A 122 1.63 6.47 30.15
N GLN A 123 1.57 5.15 30.34
CA GLN A 123 1.85 4.50 31.63
C GLN A 123 3.29 4.73 32.10
N ARG A 124 4.25 4.72 31.17
CA ARG A 124 5.67 4.98 31.48
C ARG A 124 5.96 6.45 31.83
N LEU A 125 5.14 7.38 31.36
CA LEU A 125 5.22 8.79 31.80
C LEU A 125 4.88 8.94 33.29
N VAL A 126 3.99 8.07 33.80
CA VAL A 126 3.52 8.10 35.21
C VAL A 126 4.40 7.25 36.10
N LEU A 127 4.81 6.07 35.64
CA LEU A 127 5.60 5.09 36.40
C LEU A 127 6.88 4.74 35.63
N PRO A 128 7.97 5.47 35.84
CA PRO A 128 9.26 5.18 35.22
C PRO A 128 9.77 3.79 35.63
N HIS A 129 10.23 3.01 34.66
CA HIS A 129 10.82 1.68 34.89
C HIS A 129 12.31 1.72 34.51
N ASP A 130 13.14 1.02 35.28
CA ASP A 130 14.54 0.82 34.92
C ASP A 130 14.66 0.01 33.63
N VAL A 131 15.18 0.64 32.59
CA VAL A 131 15.36 0.03 31.28
C VAL A 131 16.81 -0.41 31.11
N GLY A 132 17.01 -1.69 30.77
CA GLY A 132 18.34 -2.21 30.40
C GLY A 132 18.76 -1.71 29.01
N TYR A 133 19.18 -0.42 28.92
CA TYR A 133 19.44 0.31 27.68
C TYR A 133 20.39 -0.40 26.70
N LEU A 134 21.46 -1.03 27.21
CA LEU A 134 22.48 -1.66 26.36
C LEU A 134 22.03 -2.97 25.72
N VAL A 135 21.21 -3.76 26.42
CA VAL A 135 20.75 -5.07 25.91
C VAL A 135 19.75 -4.92 24.77
N GLY A 136 18.88 -3.89 24.85
CA GLY A 136 17.91 -3.59 23.81
C GLY A 136 18.48 -2.86 22.58
N LEU A 137 19.65 -2.21 22.70
CA LEU A 137 20.22 -1.39 21.63
C LEU A 137 20.63 -2.21 20.40
N VAL A 138 21.19 -3.41 20.59
CA VAL A 138 21.68 -4.27 19.49
C VAL A 138 20.54 -4.70 18.54
N PRO A 139 19.43 -5.32 19.02
CA PRO A 139 18.35 -5.71 18.13
C PRO A 139 17.68 -4.51 17.45
N VAL A 140 17.53 -3.39 18.18
CA VAL A 140 16.88 -2.19 17.61
C VAL A 140 17.76 -1.56 16.53
N THR A 141 19.08 -1.49 16.72
CA THR A 141 20.02 -0.98 15.71
C THR A 141 20.00 -1.86 14.46
N LEU A 142 20.02 -3.18 14.61
CA LEU A 142 19.93 -4.11 13.48
C LEU A 142 18.59 -3.98 12.76
N SER A 143 17.48 -3.81 13.50
CA SER A 143 16.16 -3.51 12.95
C SER A 143 16.17 -2.21 12.15
N ALA A 144 16.72 -1.13 12.70
CA ALA A 144 16.81 0.17 12.05
C ALA A 144 17.59 0.10 10.72
N VAL A 145 18.74 -0.59 10.70
CA VAL A 145 19.53 -0.79 9.46
C VAL A 145 18.73 -1.57 8.42
N ARG A 146 18.06 -2.63 8.83
CA ARG A 146 17.18 -3.42 7.97
C ARG A 146 16.03 -2.56 7.42
N MET A 147 15.33 -1.83 8.29
CA MET A 147 14.21 -0.96 7.89
C MET A 147 14.65 0.19 6.99
N ALA A 148 15.80 0.79 7.26
CA ALA A 148 16.38 1.81 6.40
C ALA A 148 16.66 1.27 4.99
N SER A 149 17.28 0.09 4.89
CA SER A 149 17.59 -0.52 3.59
C SER A 149 16.32 -0.85 2.79
N LEU A 150 15.28 -1.41 3.42
CA LEU A 150 13.99 -1.69 2.82
C LEU A 150 13.25 -0.41 2.41
N TYR A 151 13.20 0.58 3.30
CA TYR A 151 12.57 1.87 3.03
C TYR A 151 13.18 2.56 1.81
N PHE A 152 14.51 2.67 1.75
CA PHE A 152 15.17 3.31 0.61
C PHE A 152 15.01 2.52 -0.68
N ALA A 153 15.04 1.18 -0.64
CA ALA A 153 14.80 0.33 -1.80
C ALA A 153 13.36 0.50 -2.34
N VAL A 154 12.36 0.43 -1.46
CA VAL A 154 10.94 0.59 -1.84
C VAL A 154 10.65 2.04 -2.28
N ARG A 155 11.25 3.04 -1.61
CA ARG A 155 11.12 4.44 -2.01
C ARG A 155 11.72 4.71 -3.39
N ARG A 156 12.86 4.09 -3.71
CA ARG A 156 13.45 4.16 -5.04
C ARG A 156 12.52 3.57 -6.09
N LEU A 157 11.99 2.36 -5.84
CA LEU A 157 11.02 1.71 -6.71
C LEU A 157 9.77 2.59 -6.91
N ALA A 158 9.23 3.19 -5.83
CA ALA A 158 8.06 4.06 -5.91
C ALA A 158 8.29 5.34 -6.73
N ARG A 159 9.54 5.83 -6.82
CA ARG A 159 9.90 6.98 -7.65
C ARG A 159 10.06 6.61 -9.13
N GLU A 160 10.52 5.39 -9.40
CA GLU A 160 10.69 4.87 -10.76
C GLU A 160 9.34 4.47 -11.39
N THR A 161 8.35 4.12 -10.57
CA THR A 161 7.02 3.67 -10.99
C THR A 161 6.07 4.85 -11.23
N ARG A 162 5.47 4.97 -12.43
CA ARG A 162 4.53 6.04 -12.78
C ARG A 162 3.24 6.03 -11.95
N ALA A 163 2.71 4.82 -11.66
CA ALA A 163 1.49 4.62 -10.87
C ALA A 163 1.75 3.59 -9.76
N PRO A 164 2.17 4.02 -8.55
CA PRO A 164 2.47 3.09 -7.45
C PRO A 164 1.19 2.40 -6.95
N SER A 165 1.25 1.06 -6.83
CA SER A 165 0.15 0.24 -6.32
C SER A 165 -0.24 0.60 -4.89
N PRO A 166 -1.48 0.31 -4.46
CA PRO A 166 -1.90 0.46 -3.06
C PRO A 166 -0.97 -0.30 -2.11
N LEU A 167 -0.54 -1.49 -2.50
CA LEU A 167 0.38 -2.32 -1.74
C LEU A 167 1.77 -1.66 -1.59
N LEU A 168 2.33 -1.11 -2.68
CA LEU A 168 3.61 -0.38 -2.65
C LEU A 168 3.54 0.83 -1.70
N ARG A 169 2.42 1.55 -1.69
CA ARG A 169 2.20 2.68 -0.78
C ARG A 169 2.08 2.22 0.67
N ALA A 170 1.37 1.11 0.92
CA ALA A 170 1.25 0.51 2.25
C ALA A 170 2.60 0.10 2.81
N TYR A 171 3.44 -0.57 2.00
CA TYR A 171 4.80 -0.96 2.41
C TYR A 171 5.73 0.23 2.63
N LEU A 172 5.63 1.27 1.79
CA LEU A 172 6.42 2.48 1.99
C LEU A 172 6.07 3.16 3.33
N LEU A 173 4.79 3.17 3.68
CA LEU A 173 4.29 3.71 4.93
C LEU A 173 4.71 2.85 6.12
N ASP A 174 4.56 1.54 6.03
CA ASP A 174 4.97 0.56 7.06
C ASP A 174 6.46 0.68 7.39
N TYR A 175 7.33 0.65 6.38
CA TYR A 175 8.77 0.76 6.59
C TYR A 175 9.19 2.14 7.11
N ARG A 176 8.48 3.21 6.71
CA ARG A 176 8.71 4.55 7.25
C ARG A 176 8.35 4.64 8.74
N ILE A 177 7.19 4.10 9.13
CA ILE A 177 6.74 4.09 10.53
C ILE A 177 7.70 3.25 11.37
N SER A 178 8.06 2.05 10.89
CA SER A 178 8.97 1.15 11.59
C SER A 178 10.36 1.76 11.76
N LEU A 179 10.90 2.42 10.73
CA LEU A 179 12.17 3.12 10.81
C LEU A 179 12.14 4.28 11.81
N LEU A 180 11.07 5.08 11.81
CA LEU A 180 10.91 6.18 12.76
C LEU A 180 10.81 5.67 14.20
N ASN A 181 10.11 4.55 14.41
CA ASN A 181 10.03 3.88 15.70
C ASN A 181 11.41 3.42 16.18
N ASP A 182 12.16 2.70 15.34
CA ASP A 182 13.50 2.20 15.67
C ASP A 182 14.47 3.35 15.97
N LEU A 183 14.46 4.42 15.17
CA LEU A 183 15.27 5.62 15.40
C LEU A 183 14.86 6.34 16.70
N GLY A 184 13.55 6.43 16.98
CA GLY A 184 13.04 6.97 18.24
C GLY A 184 13.60 6.21 19.45
N ILE A 185 13.55 4.86 19.41
CA ILE A 185 14.09 4.01 20.48
C ILE A 185 15.62 4.18 20.62
N ILE A 186 16.37 4.26 19.52
CA ILE A 186 17.82 4.49 19.56
C ILE A 186 18.16 5.84 20.20
N VAL A 187 17.46 6.91 19.79
CA VAL A 187 17.65 8.26 20.38
C VAL A 187 17.33 8.25 21.86
N THR A 188 16.27 7.57 22.26
CA THR A 188 15.89 7.39 23.65
C THR A 188 16.97 6.67 24.47
N PHE A 189 17.46 5.54 23.95
CA PHE A 189 18.50 4.78 24.65
C PHE A 189 19.79 5.59 24.79
N PHE A 190 20.17 6.34 23.77
CA PHE A 190 21.34 7.19 23.82
C PHE A 190 21.18 8.38 24.76
N THR A 191 20.03 9.07 24.73
CA THR A 191 19.74 10.19 25.64
C THR A 191 19.57 9.73 27.08
N GLY A 192 18.89 8.60 27.30
CA GLY A 192 18.74 8.01 28.65
C GLY A 192 20.10 7.65 29.25
N TRP A 193 20.97 7.02 28.48
CA TRP A 193 22.32 6.70 28.89
C TRP A 193 23.15 7.98 29.22
N ALA A 194 23.14 8.98 28.35
CA ALA A 194 23.90 10.22 28.53
C ALA A 194 23.40 11.04 29.73
N LEU A 195 22.11 11.12 29.96
CA LEU A 195 21.51 11.83 31.11
C LEU A 195 21.77 11.10 32.42
N ASN A 196 21.79 9.77 32.41
CA ASN A 196 22.13 8.96 33.58
C ASN A 196 23.61 9.18 34.02
N GLN A 197 24.51 9.29 33.05
CA GLN A 197 25.92 9.67 33.30
C GLN A 197 26.04 11.13 33.82
N GLY A 198 25.14 12.03 33.38
CA GLY A 198 25.09 13.44 33.75
C GLY A 198 24.36 13.75 35.06
N GLY A 199 23.93 12.75 35.83
CA GLY A 199 23.25 12.92 37.13
C GLY A 199 21.85 13.48 37.08
N LYS A 200 21.14 13.39 35.93
CA LYS A 200 19.75 13.84 35.74
C LYS A 200 18.82 12.72 35.25
N PRO A 201 18.64 11.61 35.99
CA PRO A 201 17.86 10.46 35.51
C PRO A 201 16.40 10.80 35.22
N MET A 202 15.77 11.69 35.98
CA MET A 202 14.36 12.08 35.81
C MET A 202 14.01 12.69 34.44
N LEU A 203 14.98 13.33 33.76
CA LEU A 203 14.74 13.91 32.44
C LEU A 203 14.89 12.85 31.32
N GLY A 204 15.84 11.92 31.48
CA GLY A 204 16.07 10.82 30.55
C GLY A 204 14.83 9.94 30.42
N ASP A 205 14.21 9.60 31.56
CA ASP A 205 13.05 8.71 31.63
C ASP A 205 11.77 9.28 30.98
N ARG A 206 11.70 10.60 30.73
CA ARG A 206 10.55 11.26 30.09
C ARG A 206 10.66 11.41 28.57
N VAL A 207 11.87 11.41 28.01
CA VAL A 207 12.08 11.58 26.56
C VAL A 207 11.51 10.39 25.78
N ASP A 208 11.75 9.17 26.27
CA ASP A 208 11.30 7.93 25.65
C ASP A 208 9.77 7.90 25.49
N PRO A 209 8.97 8.06 26.55
CA PRO A 209 7.53 8.02 26.42
C PRO A 209 6.95 9.11 25.52
N LEU A 210 7.54 10.33 25.51
CA LEU A 210 7.09 11.41 24.64
C LEU A 210 7.29 11.10 23.15
N VAL A 211 8.46 10.58 22.80
CA VAL A 211 8.75 10.16 21.42
C VAL A 211 7.84 8.98 21.02
N ALA A 212 7.66 8.02 21.93
CA ALA A 212 6.78 6.88 21.68
C ALA A 212 5.32 7.31 21.45
N VAL A 213 4.78 8.28 22.22
CA VAL A 213 3.44 8.83 21.99
C VAL A 213 3.33 9.52 20.64
N ALA A 214 4.32 10.32 20.25
CA ALA A 214 4.31 11.00 18.95
C ALA A 214 4.30 10.01 17.78
N ILE A 215 5.10 8.94 17.85
CA ILE A 215 5.14 7.87 16.85
C ILE A 215 3.82 7.11 16.84
N ALA A 216 3.26 6.79 17.99
CA ALA A 216 1.99 6.09 18.12
C ALA A 216 0.82 6.89 17.51
N LEU A 217 0.74 8.19 17.76
CA LEU A 217 -0.26 9.08 17.14
C LEU A 217 -0.11 9.13 15.62
N TYR A 218 1.13 9.24 15.12
CA TYR A 218 1.40 9.18 13.69
C TYR A 218 0.96 7.84 13.09
N MET A 219 1.21 6.72 13.77
CA MET A 219 0.80 5.38 13.35
C MET A 219 -0.73 5.23 13.28
N VAL A 220 -1.46 5.74 14.27
CA VAL A 220 -2.94 5.76 14.25
C VAL A 220 -3.46 6.59 13.08
N TRP A 221 -2.93 7.80 12.90
CA TRP A 221 -3.32 8.66 11.78
C TRP A 221 -3.07 7.98 10.42
N ALA A 222 -1.88 7.40 10.23
CA ALA A 222 -1.51 6.70 9.02
C ALA A 222 -2.39 5.46 8.77
N GLY A 223 -2.70 4.70 9.83
CA GLY A 223 -3.60 3.55 9.79
C GLY A 223 -5.01 3.93 9.36
N VAL A 224 -5.58 4.97 9.96
CA VAL A 224 -6.92 5.49 9.59
C VAL A 224 -6.95 5.96 8.14
N TRP A 225 -5.90 6.66 7.69
CA TRP A 225 -5.80 7.11 6.30
C TRP A 225 -5.76 5.91 5.32
N LEU A 226 -4.97 4.89 5.66
CA LEU A 226 -4.84 3.69 4.83
C LEU A 226 -6.14 2.90 4.77
N VAL A 227 -6.83 2.71 5.92
CA VAL A 227 -8.15 2.05 5.99
C VAL A 227 -9.17 2.78 5.11
N ARG A 228 -9.31 4.10 5.28
CA ARG A 228 -10.29 4.90 4.51
C ARG A 228 -10.05 4.79 3.01
N ARG A 229 -8.78 4.86 2.59
CA ARG A 229 -8.43 4.78 1.18
C ARG A 229 -8.71 3.40 0.59
N SER A 230 -8.25 2.33 1.27
CA SER A 230 -8.44 0.96 0.80
C SER A 230 -9.90 0.52 0.87
N PHE A 231 -10.64 0.94 1.89
CA PHE A 231 -12.06 0.67 2.01
C PHE A 231 -12.84 1.23 0.81
N ARG A 232 -12.55 2.46 0.38
CA ARG A 232 -13.18 3.06 -0.81
C ARG A 232 -13.02 2.19 -2.07
N ALA A 233 -11.81 1.64 -2.27
CA ALA A 233 -11.53 0.75 -3.39
C ALA A 233 -12.23 -0.61 -3.26
N LEU A 234 -12.34 -1.15 -2.04
CA LEU A 234 -12.97 -2.45 -1.79
C LEU A 234 -14.50 -2.44 -2.03
N VAL A 235 -15.17 -1.34 -1.67
CA VAL A 235 -16.63 -1.19 -1.83
C VAL A 235 -17.02 -0.51 -3.16
N ASP A 236 -16.09 -0.43 -4.11
CA ASP A 236 -16.33 0.16 -5.44
C ASP A 236 -16.88 1.59 -5.40
N LEU A 237 -16.43 2.40 -4.43
CA LEU A 237 -16.76 3.82 -4.43
C LEU A 237 -16.19 4.51 -5.68
N PRO A 238 -16.90 5.52 -6.21
CA PRO A 238 -16.49 6.21 -7.41
C PRO A 238 -15.12 6.87 -7.24
N LEU A 239 -14.46 7.15 -8.37
CA LEU A 239 -13.19 7.86 -8.43
C LEU A 239 -13.27 9.21 -7.69
N PRO A 240 -12.15 9.73 -7.16
CA PRO A 240 -12.11 11.07 -6.57
C PRO A 240 -12.66 12.12 -7.55
N GLU A 241 -13.31 13.15 -7.02
CA GLU A 241 -13.97 14.21 -7.81
C GLU A 241 -13.04 14.82 -8.86
N ALA A 242 -11.78 15.08 -8.52
CA ALA A 242 -10.79 15.62 -9.44
C ALA A 242 -10.53 14.71 -10.66
N GLU A 243 -10.58 13.39 -10.47
CA GLU A 243 -10.42 12.41 -11.54
C GLU A 243 -11.70 12.30 -12.37
N GLN A 244 -12.88 12.30 -11.71
CA GLN A 244 -14.17 12.34 -12.42
C GLN A 244 -14.30 13.58 -13.31
N LEU A 245 -13.88 14.76 -12.83
CA LEU A 245 -13.89 15.98 -13.62
C LEU A 245 -12.99 15.90 -14.87
N ARG A 246 -11.87 15.18 -14.79
CA ARG A 246 -11.02 14.93 -15.97
C ARG A 246 -11.73 14.03 -16.97
N VAL A 247 -12.37 12.97 -16.51
CA VAL A 247 -13.18 12.09 -17.37
C VAL A 247 -14.28 12.88 -18.05
N MET A 248 -15.04 13.70 -17.30
CA MET A 248 -16.11 14.52 -17.86
C MET A 248 -15.60 15.55 -18.87
N ARG A 249 -14.39 16.08 -18.72
CA ARG A 249 -13.78 17.00 -19.68
C ARG A 249 -13.49 16.33 -21.02
N VAL A 250 -12.97 15.11 -21.01
CA VAL A 250 -12.72 14.34 -22.25
C VAL A 250 -14.05 14.00 -22.91
N LEU A 251 -15.07 13.58 -22.15
CA LEU A 251 -16.40 13.34 -22.69
C LEU A 251 -17.02 14.58 -23.32
N ALA A 252 -16.86 15.75 -22.71
CA ALA A 252 -17.34 17.01 -23.26
C ALA A 252 -16.63 17.40 -24.58
N ALA A 253 -15.35 17.02 -24.75
CA ALA A 253 -14.63 17.28 -26.00
C ALA A 253 -15.17 16.42 -27.17
N HIS A 254 -15.75 15.26 -26.87
CA HIS A 254 -16.33 14.33 -27.83
C HIS A 254 -17.87 14.36 -27.90
N TYR A 255 -18.49 15.43 -27.39
CA TYR A 255 -19.96 15.53 -27.29
C TYR A 255 -20.68 15.45 -28.65
N ALA A 256 -20.00 15.75 -29.76
CA ALA A 256 -20.55 15.67 -31.11
C ALA A 256 -20.65 14.22 -31.66
N ASP A 257 -20.01 13.24 -31.01
CA ASP A 257 -19.87 11.88 -31.51
C ASP A 257 -20.94 10.93 -30.95
N PHE A 258 -21.84 11.41 -30.06
CA PHE A 258 -22.93 10.65 -29.47
C PHE A 258 -24.13 11.54 -29.15
N ASP A 259 -25.33 10.97 -29.10
CA ASP A 259 -26.59 11.71 -28.90
C ASP A 259 -26.81 12.09 -27.42
N SER A 260 -26.56 11.16 -26.49
CA SER A 260 -26.75 11.42 -25.06
C SER A 260 -25.86 10.54 -24.18
N ILE A 261 -25.63 11.00 -22.95
CA ILE A 261 -24.91 10.30 -21.90
C ILE A 261 -25.93 9.69 -20.94
N GLY A 262 -25.84 8.37 -20.72
CA GLY A 262 -26.56 7.66 -19.69
C GLY A 262 -25.83 7.71 -18.34
N THR A 263 -25.64 6.56 -17.72
CA THR A 263 -24.97 6.46 -16.42
C THR A 263 -23.46 6.31 -16.57
N LEU A 264 -22.70 7.02 -15.74
CA LEU A 264 -21.26 6.86 -15.63
C LEU A 264 -20.93 6.07 -14.37
N TYR A 265 -20.36 4.88 -14.56
CA TYR A 265 -19.86 4.05 -13.50
C TYR A 265 -18.33 4.19 -13.42
N SER A 266 -17.81 4.37 -12.23
CA SER A 266 -16.37 4.41 -12.02
C SER A 266 -15.96 3.68 -10.75
N ARG A 267 -14.84 2.96 -10.79
CA ARG A 267 -14.30 2.24 -9.63
C ARG A 267 -12.79 2.08 -9.73
N THR A 268 -12.17 1.82 -8.59
CA THR A 268 -10.73 1.50 -8.51
C THR A 268 -10.54 0.03 -8.12
N SER A 269 -9.60 -0.65 -8.79
CA SER A 269 -9.19 -2.01 -8.44
C SER A 269 -7.65 -2.12 -8.54
N GLY A 270 -6.98 -2.07 -7.40
CA GLY A 270 -5.52 -2.03 -7.32
C GLY A 270 -4.95 -0.78 -7.98
N LYS A 271 -4.25 -0.95 -9.10
CA LYS A 271 -3.67 0.15 -9.90
C LYS A 271 -4.61 0.67 -10.98
N ARG A 272 -5.68 -0.05 -11.29
CA ARG A 272 -6.56 0.26 -12.41
C ARG A 272 -7.72 1.14 -11.96
N HIS A 273 -7.98 2.17 -12.74
CA HIS A 273 -9.19 2.98 -12.68
C HIS A 273 -10.10 2.49 -13.80
N ILE A 274 -11.26 1.95 -13.47
CA ILE A 274 -12.22 1.42 -14.43
C ILE A 274 -13.34 2.43 -14.52
N VAL A 275 -13.61 2.91 -15.75
CA VAL A 275 -14.71 3.81 -16.08
C VAL A 275 -15.53 3.14 -17.15
N GLU A 276 -16.81 2.93 -16.86
CA GLU A 276 -17.80 2.39 -17.77
C GLU A 276 -18.88 3.47 -17.97
N ILE A 277 -19.15 3.81 -19.21
CA ILE A 277 -20.13 4.84 -19.54
C ILE A 277 -21.15 4.33 -20.53
N GLU A 278 -22.39 4.63 -20.25
CA GLU A 278 -23.51 4.38 -21.15
C GLU A 278 -23.65 5.56 -22.11
N LEU A 279 -23.51 5.29 -23.42
CA LEU A 279 -23.67 6.29 -24.47
C LEU A 279 -24.76 5.85 -25.46
N MET A 280 -25.61 6.79 -25.83
CA MET A 280 -26.60 6.60 -26.89
C MET A 280 -25.99 7.14 -28.18
N PHE A 281 -26.10 6.36 -29.26
CA PHE A 281 -25.57 6.68 -30.57
C PHE A 281 -26.67 6.82 -31.60
N PRO A 282 -26.49 7.63 -32.67
CA PRO A 282 -27.34 7.66 -33.82
C PRO A 282 -27.58 6.27 -34.40
N GLY A 283 -28.79 5.99 -34.90
CA GLY A 283 -29.19 4.67 -35.36
C GLY A 283 -28.45 4.13 -36.59
N ASP A 284 -27.65 4.96 -37.26
CA ASP A 284 -26.78 4.64 -38.39
C ASP A 284 -25.32 4.36 -37.99
N SER A 285 -25.00 4.47 -36.71
CA SER A 285 -23.64 4.23 -36.19
C SER A 285 -23.24 2.77 -36.33
N THR A 286 -22.04 2.51 -36.85
CA THR A 286 -21.51 1.15 -36.98
C THR A 286 -20.66 0.75 -35.77
N LEU A 287 -20.46 -0.56 -35.56
CA LEU A 287 -19.58 -1.06 -34.51
C LEU A 287 -18.14 -0.51 -34.60
N ASN A 288 -17.65 -0.33 -35.85
CA ASN A 288 -16.33 0.24 -36.09
C ASN A 288 -16.23 1.70 -35.62
N ASP A 289 -17.31 2.49 -35.76
CA ASP A 289 -17.33 3.88 -35.29
C ASP A 289 -17.26 3.94 -33.75
N LEU A 290 -18.00 3.03 -33.08
CA LEU A 290 -17.94 2.91 -31.62
C LEU A 290 -16.58 2.48 -31.12
N GLU A 291 -15.96 1.49 -31.74
CA GLU A 291 -14.61 1.03 -31.39
C GLU A 291 -13.55 2.13 -31.62
N GLY A 292 -13.67 2.85 -32.74
CA GLY A 292 -12.79 3.98 -33.04
C GLY A 292 -12.89 5.11 -32.01
N LEU A 293 -14.11 5.49 -31.66
CA LEU A 293 -14.36 6.52 -30.63
C LEU A 293 -13.87 6.06 -29.27
N GLY A 294 -14.17 4.79 -28.89
CA GLY A 294 -13.72 4.20 -27.62
C GLY A 294 -12.20 4.23 -27.49
N ALA A 295 -11.49 3.85 -28.54
CA ALA A 295 -10.02 3.84 -28.55
C ALA A 295 -9.43 5.27 -28.47
N ALA A 296 -10.02 6.24 -29.16
CA ALA A 296 -9.59 7.64 -29.12
C ALA A 296 -9.77 8.23 -27.70
N MET A 297 -10.96 8.04 -27.12
CA MET A 297 -11.26 8.49 -25.75
C MET A 297 -10.36 7.79 -24.70
N GLU A 298 -10.14 6.48 -24.82
CA GLU A 298 -9.27 5.75 -23.90
C GLU A 298 -7.83 6.27 -23.95
N GLN A 299 -7.30 6.56 -25.13
CA GLN A 299 -5.96 7.13 -25.29
C GLN A 299 -5.83 8.53 -24.65
N GLU A 300 -6.85 9.37 -24.78
CA GLU A 300 -6.86 10.70 -24.17
C GLU A 300 -7.02 10.62 -22.66
N LEU A 301 -7.93 9.77 -22.18
CA LEU A 301 -8.16 9.52 -20.76
C LEU A 301 -6.93 8.93 -20.07
N GLU A 302 -6.18 8.04 -20.72
CA GLU A 302 -4.95 7.48 -20.15
C GLU A 302 -3.85 8.52 -19.96
N ARG A 303 -3.81 9.56 -20.78
CA ARG A 303 -2.88 10.70 -20.59
C ARG A 303 -3.24 11.54 -19.37
N GLU A 304 -4.54 11.74 -19.13
CA GLU A 304 -5.07 12.54 -18.02
C GLU A 304 -5.09 11.76 -16.69
N VAL A 305 -5.41 10.46 -16.74
CA VAL A 305 -5.54 9.57 -15.58
C VAL A 305 -4.80 8.27 -15.87
N PRO A 306 -3.52 8.15 -15.50
CA PRO A 306 -2.73 6.96 -15.77
C PRO A 306 -3.31 5.69 -15.12
N GLY A 307 -3.40 4.61 -15.89
CA GLY A 307 -3.95 3.31 -15.45
C GLY A 307 -5.48 3.25 -15.54
N LEU A 308 -6.10 4.15 -16.31
CA LEU A 308 -7.53 4.12 -16.59
C LEU A 308 -7.82 3.10 -17.71
N THR A 309 -8.86 2.33 -17.51
CA THR A 309 -9.49 1.46 -18.52
C THR A 309 -10.88 2.01 -18.79
N PHE A 310 -11.13 2.38 -20.03
CA PHE A 310 -12.40 2.97 -20.45
C PHE A 310 -13.24 1.96 -21.23
N ARG A 311 -14.53 1.92 -20.96
CA ARG A 311 -15.48 1.09 -21.71
C ARG A 311 -16.74 1.87 -22.02
N ILE A 312 -17.15 1.82 -23.27
CA ILE A 312 -18.44 2.33 -23.72
C ILE A 312 -19.45 1.17 -23.70
N VAL A 313 -20.58 1.41 -23.09
CA VAL A 313 -21.77 0.54 -23.13
C VAL A 313 -22.77 1.23 -24.04
N PRO A 314 -22.98 0.75 -25.29
CA PRO A 314 -23.92 1.38 -26.20
C PRO A 314 -25.34 1.12 -25.69
N LEU A 315 -26.16 2.18 -25.60
CA LEU A 315 -27.57 2.08 -25.37
C LEU A 315 -28.30 2.07 -26.72
N ALA A 316 -29.31 1.18 -26.86
CA ALA A 316 -30.23 1.23 -27.99
C ALA A 316 -31.13 2.45 -27.82
N GLY A 317 -31.18 3.30 -28.86
CA GLY A 317 -32.08 4.44 -28.97
C GLY A 317 -33.54 4.00 -29.27
#